data_6e2db249f57d9f6f4341c1f61d9aad49
#
_entry.id   6e2db249f57d9f6f4341c1f61d9aad49
#
_cell.length_a   1.000
_cell.length_b   1.000
_cell.length_c   1.000
_cell.angle_alpha   90.00
_cell.angle_beta   90.00
_cell.angle_gamma   90.00
#
_symmetry.space_group_name_H-M   'P 1'
#
loop_
_entity.id
_entity.type
_entity.pdbx_description
1 polymer ?
#
loop_
_entity_poly.entity_id
_entity_poly.type
_entity_poly.pdbx_seq_one_letter_code
_entity_poly.pdbx_strand_id
1 'polypeptide(L)'
;MAAQTTHETQPEPVEEHKVQELKKIIEEYKGKPGALILVLHKAQNLLGYLPREVQRLIADGLDIPLSEVAGVVTFYSFFTMVPKGRHSIKICLGTSCYVRGGQRLCGDLQKKLGIPAGGTTEDRRYSLEIVRCIGACGLSPAMTIGKDVFGRVKNTKLGEILEKYD
;
A
#
# COMPACT_ATOMS: atom_id res chain seq x y z
N MET A 1 -3.38 21.18 -13.93
CA MET A 1 -4.14 20.96 -12.69
C MET A 1 -5.03 19.75 -12.92
N ALA A 2 -4.59 18.57 -12.52
CA ALA A 2 -5.37 17.34 -12.65
C ALA A 2 -6.01 17.08 -11.29
N ALA A 3 -7.34 17.14 -11.27
CA ALA A 3 -8.15 16.84 -10.10
C ALA A 3 -7.92 15.39 -9.65
N GLN A 4 -7.43 15.22 -8.44
CA GLN A 4 -7.39 13.94 -7.76
C GLN A 4 -8.83 13.58 -7.40
N THR A 5 -9.44 12.75 -8.22
CA THR A 5 -10.70 12.09 -7.88
C THR A 5 -10.36 11.01 -6.83
N THR A 6 -10.52 11.36 -5.58
CA THR A 6 -10.49 10.41 -4.47
C THR A 6 -11.72 9.51 -4.61
N HIS A 7 -11.53 8.30 -5.15
CA HIS A 7 -12.50 7.23 -4.97
C HIS A 7 -12.49 6.86 -3.48
N GLU A 8 -13.43 7.41 -2.73
CA GLU A 8 -13.74 6.97 -1.38
C GLU A 8 -14.37 5.57 -1.47
N THR A 9 -13.52 4.56 -1.50
CA THR A 9 -13.95 3.20 -1.20
C THR A 9 -14.30 3.19 0.29
N GLN A 10 -15.58 3.03 0.61
CA GLN A 10 -16.05 2.95 2.00
C GLN A 10 -15.30 1.83 2.72
N PRO A 11 -14.68 2.08 3.88
CA PRO A 11 -14.00 1.04 4.62
C PRO A 11 -15.03 0.01 5.09
N GLU A 12 -14.78 -1.27 4.80
CA GLU A 12 -15.55 -2.35 5.41
C GLU A 12 -15.40 -2.31 6.93
N PRO A 13 -16.46 -2.66 7.68
CA PRO A 13 -16.40 -2.70 9.14
C PRO A 13 -15.26 -3.64 9.57
N VAL A 14 -14.37 -3.12 10.42
CA VAL A 14 -13.26 -3.90 10.97
C VAL A 14 -13.85 -5.03 11.81
N GLU A 15 -13.48 -6.28 11.53
CA GLU A 15 -13.95 -7.45 12.24
C GLU A 15 -13.74 -7.30 13.75
N GLU A 16 -14.77 -7.54 14.55
CA GLU A 16 -14.76 -7.34 16.01
C GLU A 16 -13.60 -8.08 16.72
N HIS A 17 -13.26 -9.26 16.23
CA HIS A 17 -12.12 -10.03 16.74
C HIS A 17 -10.79 -9.28 16.59
N LYS A 18 -10.56 -8.66 15.43
CA LYS A 18 -9.34 -7.87 15.17
C LYS A 18 -9.28 -6.60 16.01
N VAL A 19 -10.45 -6.01 16.31
CA VAL A 19 -10.53 -4.85 17.22
C VAL A 19 -10.13 -5.23 18.64
N GLN A 20 -10.55 -6.40 19.13
CA GLN A 20 -10.17 -6.88 20.45
C GLN A 20 -8.66 -7.17 20.55
N GLU A 21 -8.07 -7.76 19.50
CA GLU A 21 -6.64 -8.02 19.44
C GLU A 21 -5.84 -6.70 19.38
N LEU A 22 -6.33 -5.72 18.61
CA LEU A 22 -5.75 -4.39 18.59
C LEU A 22 -5.75 -3.71 19.95
N LYS A 23 -6.84 -3.82 20.73
CA LYS A 23 -6.92 -3.28 22.09
C LYS A 23 -5.88 -3.91 23.02
N LYS A 24 -5.64 -5.21 22.92
CA LYS A 24 -4.58 -5.89 23.68
C LYS A 24 -3.18 -5.36 23.32
N ILE A 25 -2.94 -5.15 22.02
CA ILE A 25 -1.69 -4.57 21.55
C ILE A 25 -1.49 -3.16 22.11
N ILE A 26 -2.52 -2.32 22.07
CA ILE A 26 -2.48 -0.96 22.62
C ILE A 26 -2.14 -0.98 24.11
N GLU A 27 -2.81 -1.82 24.90
CA GLU A 27 -2.61 -1.93 26.34
C GLU A 27 -1.18 -2.40 26.69
N GLU A 28 -0.62 -3.34 25.91
CA GLU A 28 0.77 -3.81 26.07
C GLU A 28 1.81 -2.69 25.93
N TYR A 29 1.52 -1.69 25.06
CA TYR A 29 2.44 -0.60 24.75
C TYR A 29 2.11 0.73 25.45
N LYS A 30 1.01 0.82 26.16
CA LYS A 30 0.58 2.02 26.89
C LYS A 30 1.67 2.48 27.87
N GLY A 31 1.99 3.76 27.83
CA GLY A 31 3.03 4.37 28.69
C GLY A 31 4.47 4.07 28.31
N LYS A 32 4.73 3.31 27.23
CA LYS A 32 6.10 3.07 26.77
C LYS A 32 6.54 4.19 25.81
N PRO A 33 7.76 4.71 25.92
CA PRO A 33 8.27 5.71 25.00
C PRO A 33 8.35 5.14 23.57
N GLY A 34 7.92 5.90 22.56
CA GLY A 34 7.95 5.47 21.15
C GLY A 34 6.91 4.41 20.79
N ALA A 35 5.90 4.17 21.63
CA ALA A 35 4.86 3.16 21.43
C ALA A 35 4.10 3.33 20.12
N LEU A 36 3.85 4.57 19.67
CA LEU A 36 2.98 4.86 18.52
C LEU A 36 3.38 4.11 17.26
N ILE A 37 4.65 4.18 16.83
CA ILE A 37 5.10 3.54 15.59
C ILE A 37 4.98 2.02 15.68
N LEU A 38 5.29 1.43 16.83
CA LEU A 38 5.21 -0.01 17.06
C LEU A 38 3.76 -0.50 17.04
N VAL A 39 2.85 0.25 17.67
CA VAL A 39 1.41 -0.08 17.69
C VAL A 39 0.85 0.06 16.28
N LEU A 40 1.15 1.13 15.54
CA LEU A 40 0.74 1.31 14.15
C LEU A 40 1.25 0.18 13.24
N HIS A 41 2.50 -0.23 13.42
CA HIS A 41 3.08 -1.34 12.65
C HIS A 41 2.34 -2.67 12.93
N LYS A 42 2.11 -3.00 14.19
CA LYS A 42 1.36 -4.21 14.57
C LYS A 42 -0.10 -4.13 14.10
N ALA A 43 -0.75 -2.97 14.24
CA ALA A 43 -2.10 -2.74 13.77
C ALA A 43 -2.23 -2.93 12.24
N GLN A 44 -1.29 -2.39 11.46
CA GLN A 44 -1.29 -2.59 10.02
C GLN A 44 -1.04 -4.03 9.61
N ASN A 45 -0.16 -4.77 10.31
CA ASN A 45 0.05 -6.19 10.04
C ASN A 45 -1.20 -7.03 10.36
N LEU A 46 -1.96 -6.64 11.38
CA LEU A 46 -3.20 -7.32 11.77
C LEU A 46 -4.37 -7.04 10.81
N LEU A 47 -4.51 -5.78 10.39
CA LEU A 47 -5.66 -5.29 9.62
C LEU A 47 -5.38 -5.16 8.13
N GLY A 48 -4.10 -5.06 7.74
CA GLY A 48 -3.65 -4.79 6.38
C GLY A 48 -3.61 -3.30 6.02
N TYR A 49 -4.33 -2.44 6.73
CA TYR A 49 -4.39 -0.99 6.53
C TYR A 49 -4.86 -0.29 7.82
N LEU A 50 -4.73 1.03 7.89
CA LEU A 50 -5.02 1.87 9.05
C LEU A 50 -6.15 2.87 8.75
N PRO A 51 -7.44 2.47 8.73
CA PRO A 51 -8.54 3.39 8.53
C PRO A 51 -8.66 4.37 9.69
N ARG A 52 -9.36 5.48 9.50
CA ARG A 52 -9.51 6.54 10.51
C ARG A 52 -10.06 6.04 11.85
N GLU A 53 -10.93 5.06 11.84
CA GLU A 53 -11.49 4.45 13.04
C GLU A 53 -10.42 3.74 13.89
N VAL A 54 -9.53 3.00 13.24
CA VAL A 54 -8.39 2.35 13.90
C VAL A 54 -7.40 3.38 14.43
N GLN A 55 -7.14 4.46 13.70
CA GLN A 55 -6.28 5.56 14.16
C GLN A 55 -6.86 6.23 15.42
N ARG A 56 -8.20 6.42 15.50
CA ARG A 56 -8.86 6.92 16.70
C ARG A 56 -8.71 5.99 17.89
N LEU A 57 -8.96 4.68 17.68
CA LEU A 57 -8.77 3.69 18.75
C LEU A 57 -7.34 3.67 19.31
N ILE A 58 -6.34 3.85 18.43
CA ILE A 58 -4.94 3.94 18.85
C ILE A 58 -4.67 5.25 19.61
N ALA A 59 -5.20 6.38 19.13
CA ALA A 59 -5.06 7.69 19.77
C ALA A 59 -5.63 7.65 21.19
N ASP A 60 -6.89 7.19 21.33
CA ASP A 60 -7.60 7.09 22.60
C ASP A 60 -6.90 6.11 23.56
N GLY A 61 -6.43 4.97 23.06
CA GLY A 61 -5.80 3.95 23.87
C GLY A 61 -4.39 4.32 24.38
N LEU A 62 -3.63 5.06 23.59
CA LEU A 62 -2.29 5.57 23.97
C LEU A 62 -2.33 6.93 24.67
N ASP A 63 -3.50 7.55 24.79
CA ASP A 63 -3.71 8.89 25.35
C ASP A 63 -2.89 9.97 24.64
N ILE A 64 -2.94 9.97 23.30
CA ILE A 64 -2.26 10.93 22.44
C ILE A 64 -3.23 11.58 21.44
N PRO A 65 -2.95 12.80 20.96
CA PRO A 65 -3.80 13.46 19.98
C PRO A 65 -3.92 12.66 18.67
N LEU A 66 -5.14 12.58 18.10
CA LEU A 66 -5.37 11.95 16.78
C LEU A 66 -4.52 12.58 15.68
N SER A 67 -4.22 13.89 15.78
CA SER A 67 -3.36 14.60 14.84
C SER A 67 -1.93 14.04 14.78
N GLU A 68 -1.40 13.60 15.93
CA GLU A 68 -0.09 12.98 16.01
C GLU A 68 -0.09 11.62 15.31
N VAL A 69 -1.11 10.79 15.59
CA VAL A 69 -1.30 9.49 14.91
C VAL A 69 -1.42 9.67 13.40
N ALA A 70 -2.29 10.60 12.96
CA ALA A 70 -2.49 10.89 11.55
C ALA A 70 -1.21 11.44 10.89
N GLY A 71 -0.46 12.28 11.59
CA GLY A 71 0.84 12.79 11.14
C GLY A 71 1.83 11.67 10.86
N VAL A 72 1.97 10.72 11.77
CA VAL A 72 2.86 9.55 11.60
C VAL A 72 2.38 8.67 10.44
N VAL A 73 1.08 8.37 10.35
CA VAL A 73 0.52 7.52 9.29
C VAL A 73 0.71 8.15 7.91
N THR A 74 0.61 9.47 7.77
CA THR A 74 0.80 10.16 6.49
C THR A 74 2.26 10.40 6.14
N PHE A 75 3.13 10.55 7.13
CA PHE A 75 4.56 10.79 6.92
C PHE A 75 5.30 9.54 6.45
N TYR A 76 5.04 8.39 7.04
CA TYR A 76 5.72 7.16 6.69
C TYR A 76 5.00 6.42 5.55
N SER A 77 5.65 6.28 4.39
CA SER A 77 5.13 5.57 3.21
C SER A 77 4.86 4.07 3.44
N PHE A 78 5.32 3.53 4.56
CA PHE A 78 5.03 2.17 4.99
C PHE A 78 3.55 2.00 5.37
N PHE A 79 2.96 3.02 6.00
CA PHE A 79 1.56 2.98 6.42
C PHE A 79 0.60 3.28 5.28
N THR A 80 -0.55 2.62 5.29
CA THR A 80 -1.61 2.83 4.29
C THR A 80 -2.98 2.94 4.97
N MET A 81 -3.79 3.87 4.47
CA MET A 81 -5.16 4.08 4.95
C MET A 81 -6.22 3.34 4.10
N VAL A 82 -5.79 2.78 2.97
CA VAL A 82 -6.65 2.03 2.06
C VAL A 82 -6.24 0.58 2.03
N PRO A 83 -7.18 -0.36 1.92
CA PRO A 83 -6.87 -1.77 1.83
C PRO A 83 -6.04 -2.06 0.59
N LYS A 84 -4.96 -2.83 0.75
CA LYS A 84 -4.14 -3.31 -0.36
C LYS A 84 -4.67 -4.63 -0.90
N GLY A 85 -4.46 -4.86 -2.18
CA GLY A 85 -4.71 -6.14 -2.81
C GLY A 85 -3.73 -7.22 -2.32
N ARG A 86 -4.10 -8.48 -2.54
CA ARG A 86 -3.26 -9.65 -2.19
C ARG A 86 -1.89 -9.58 -2.86
N HIS A 87 -1.82 -9.04 -4.08
CA HIS A 87 -0.60 -8.88 -4.86
C HIS A 87 -0.31 -7.40 -5.12
N SER A 88 0.71 -6.85 -4.45
CA SER A 88 1.16 -5.48 -4.67
C SER A 88 2.11 -5.43 -5.88
N ILE A 89 1.68 -4.74 -6.93
CA ILE A 89 2.48 -4.48 -8.14
C ILE A 89 3.15 -3.12 -7.96
N LYS A 90 4.48 -3.09 -7.95
CA LYS A 90 5.26 -1.86 -7.86
C LYS A 90 6.01 -1.63 -9.16
N ILE A 91 5.73 -0.52 -9.83
CA ILE A 91 6.40 -0.12 -11.07
C ILE A 91 7.47 0.91 -10.77
N CYS A 92 8.67 0.61 -11.23
CA CYS A 92 9.78 1.55 -11.13
C CYS A 92 9.67 2.63 -12.21
N LEU A 93 9.60 3.90 -11.78
CA LEU A 93 9.71 5.08 -12.63
C LEU A 93 11.00 5.90 -12.35
N GLY A 94 12.03 5.26 -11.80
CA GLY A 94 13.37 5.85 -11.74
C GLY A 94 13.92 6.14 -13.15
N THR A 95 14.90 7.02 -13.27
CA THR A 95 15.42 7.56 -14.54
C THR A 95 15.66 6.47 -15.59
N SER A 96 16.37 5.40 -15.24
CA SER A 96 16.68 4.31 -16.19
C SER A 96 15.42 3.58 -16.67
N CYS A 97 14.46 3.31 -15.78
CA CYS A 97 13.21 2.66 -16.14
C CYS A 97 12.30 3.58 -16.93
N TYR A 98 12.24 4.87 -16.56
CA TYR A 98 11.45 5.88 -17.25
C TYR A 98 11.87 6.02 -18.72
N VAL A 99 13.16 6.23 -18.98
CA VAL A 99 13.73 6.38 -20.33
C VAL A 99 13.51 5.11 -21.17
N ARG A 100 13.52 3.94 -20.55
CA ARG A 100 13.30 2.65 -21.24
C ARG A 100 11.83 2.21 -21.30
N GLY A 101 10.90 3.14 -21.09
CA GLY A 101 9.47 2.91 -21.28
C GLY A 101 8.68 2.49 -20.04
N GLY A 102 9.21 2.71 -18.83
CA GLY A 102 8.50 2.42 -17.57
C GLY A 102 7.15 3.15 -17.46
N GLN A 103 7.06 4.37 -17.98
CA GLN A 103 5.80 5.12 -17.99
C GLN A 103 4.74 4.47 -18.90
N ARG A 104 5.17 3.97 -20.08
CA ARG A 104 4.28 3.23 -20.97
C ARG A 104 3.81 1.93 -20.33
N LEU A 105 4.72 1.19 -19.69
CA LEU A 105 4.40 -0.02 -18.93
C LEU A 105 3.36 0.26 -17.83
N CYS A 106 3.50 1.38 -17.11
CA CYS A 106 2.54 1.82 -16.10
C CYS A 106 1.15 2.08 -16.71
N GLY A 107 1.09 2.83 -17.83
CA GLY A 107 -0.17 3.10 -18.52
C GLY A 107 -0.88 1.85 -19.03
N ASP A 108 -0.12 0.87 -19.53
CA ASP A 108 -0.69 -0.40 -20.03
C ASP A 108 -1.19 -1.27 -18.86
N LEU A 109 -0.52 -1.26 -17.71
CA LEU A 109 -1.01 -1.92 -16.50
C LEU A 109 -2.28 -1.27 -15.94
N GLN A 110 -2.34 0.06 -15.90
CA GLN A 110 -3.55 0.78 -15.48
C GLN A 110 -4.76 0.40 -16.34
N LYS A 111 -4.58 0.35 -17.67
CA LYS A 111 -5.64 -0.05 -18.61
C LYS A 111 -6.05 -1.50 -18.40
N LYS A 112 -5.08 -2.41 -18.20
CA LYS A 112 -5.34 -3.84 -18.06
C LYS A 112 -6.04 -4.18 -16.74
N LEU A 113 -5.67 -3.50 -15.65
CA LEU A 113 -6.24 -3.69 -14.32
C LEU A 113 -7.51 -2.84 -14.07
N GLY A 114 -7.79 -1.85 -14.93
CA GLY A 114 -8.91 -0.93 -14.77
C GLY A 114 -8.77 0.03 -13.57
N ILE A 115 -7.55 0.20 -13.04
CA ILE A 115 -7.31 1.02 -11.84
C ILE A 115 -6.22 2.08 -12.10
N PRO A 116 -6.29 3.25 -11.46
CA PRO A 116 -5.21 4.23 -11.49
C PRO A 116 -4.01 3.76 -10.67
N ALA A 117 -2.86 4.43 -10.87
CA ALA A 117 -1.72 4.25 -9.99
C ALA A 117 -2.07 4.69 -8.56
N GLY A 118 -1.75 3.87 -7.58
CA GLY A 118 -2.17 4.01 -6.18
C GLY A 118 -3.49 3.33 -5.86
N GLY A 119 -4.18 2.78 -6.88
CA GLY A 119 -5.46 2.08 -6.71
C GLY A 119 -5.30 0.58 -6.42
N THR A 120 -6.40 -0.02 -5.99
CA THR A 120 -6.57 -1.47 -5.78
C THR A 120 -7.77 -1.93 -6.60
N THR A 121 -7.69 -3.12 -7.20
CA THR A 121 -8.81 -3.73 -7.95
C THR A 121 -9.99 -4.02 -7.02
N GLU A 122 -11.22 -4.01 -7.54
CA GLU A 122 -12.44 -4.25 -6.75
C GLU A 122 -12.44 -5.62 -6.07
N ASP A 123 -11.86 -6.63 -6.75
CA ASP A 123 -11.68 -7.98 -6.22
C ASP A 123 -10.56 -8.08 -5.17
N ARG A 124 -9.88 -6.96 -4.85
CA ARG A 124 -8.71 -6.88 -3.95
C ARG A 124 -7.59 -7.85 -4.31
N ARG A 125 -7.47 -8.20 -5.58
CA ARG A 125 -6.40 -9.08 -6.07
C ARG A 125 -5.11 -8.31 -6.26
N TYR A 126 -5.17 -7.14 -6.91
CA TYR A 126 -4.01 -6.33 -7.24
C TYR A 126 -4.09 -4.92 -6.67
N SER A 127 -2.97 -4.42 -6.18
CA SER A 127 -2.73 -2.98 -5.95
C SER A 127 -1.60 -2.52 -6.84
N LEU A 128 -1.75 -1.34 -7.45
CA LEU A 128 -0.76 -0.77 -8.37
C LEU A 128 -0.08 0.43 -7.72
N GLU A 129 1.21 0.32 -7.45
CA GLU A 129 2.01 1.38 -6.83
C GLU A 129 3.13 1.84 -7.79
N ILE A 130 3.41 3.14 -7.77
CA ILE A 130 4.59 3.71 -8.44
C ILE A 130 5.69 3.88 -7.41
N VAL A 131 6.89 3.38 -7.74
CA VAL A 131 8.07 3.56 -6.90
C VAL A 131 9.18 4.26 -7.68
N ARG A 132 9.97 5.07 -6.98
CA ARG A 132 11.07 5.83 -7.61
C ARG A 132 12.22 4.94 -8.06
N CYS A 133 12.58 3.94 -7.26
CA CYS A 133 13.62 2.98 -7.62
C CYS A 133 13.46 1.69 -6.81
N ILE A 134 13.65 0.55 -7.48
CA ILE A 134 13.71 -0.79 -6.85
C ILE A 134 15.12 -1.37 -6.84
N GLY A 135 16.13 -0.60 -7.28
CA GLY A 135 17.52 -1.05 -7.30
C GLY A 135 17.92 -1.91 -8.51
N ALA A 136 16.99 -2.26 -9.41
CA ALA A 136 17.22 -3.19 -10.53
C ALA A 136 17.45 -2.46 -11.87
N CYS A 137 18.28 -1.42 -11.91
CA CYS A 137 18.48 -0.56 -13.09
C CYS A 137 19.02 -1.30 -14.33
N GLY A 138 19.82 -2.35 -14.15
CA GLY A 138 20.29 -3.21 -15.24
C GLY A 138 19.20 -4.06 -15.91
N LEU A 139 18.06 -4.21 -15.23
CA LEU A 139 16.90 -4.95 -15.71
C LEU A 139 15.76 -4.03 -16.20
N SER A 140 16.02 -2.73 -16.39
CA SER A 140 14.99 -1.76 -16.76
C SER A 140 14.39 -2.03 -18.16
N PRO A 141 13.06 -1.77 -18.37
CA PRO A 141 12.09 -1.37 -17.36
C PRO A 141 11.73 -2.53 -16.43
N ALA A 142 11.60 -2.23 -15.12
CA ALA A 142 11.41 -3.24 -14.11
C ALA A 142 10.19 -2.96 -13.22
N MET A 143 9.54 -4.03 -12.77
CA MET A 143 8.45 -4.01 -11.80
C MET A 143 8.61 -5.15 -10.81
N THR A 144 7.90 -5.09 -9.69
CA THR A 144 7.80 -6.21 -8.75
C THR A 144 6.35 -6.58 -8.51
N ILE A 145 6.09 -7.85 -8.22
CA ILE A 145 4.80 -8.35 -7.73
C ILE A 145 5.10 -9.10 -6.44
N GLY A 146 4.69 -8.52 -5.30
CA GLY A 146 5.08 -9.05 -4.00
C GLY A 146 6.61 -9.05 -3.84
N LYS A 147 7.22 -10.24 -3.76
CA LYS A 147 8.67 -10.43 -3.64
C LYS A 147 9.38 -10.68 -4.98
N ASP A 148 8.62 -10.98 -6.04
CA ASP A 148 9.18 -11.32 -7.33
C ASP A 148 9.55 -10.07 -8.14
N VAL A 149 10.74 -10.09 -8.77
CA VAL A 149 11.25 -8.99 -9.58
C VAL A 149 11.21 -9.38 -11.06
N PHE A 150 10.52 -8.57 -11.86
CA PHE A 150 10.41 -8.71 -13.30
C PHE A 150 11.20 -7.61 -13.99
N GLY A 151 12.19 -8.02 -14.77
CA GLY A 151 13.02 -7.10 -15.56
C GLY A 151 12.75 -7.20 -17.04
N ARG A 152 13.11 -6.12 -17.77
CA ARG A 152 12.95 -6.02 -19.24
C ARG A 152 11.52 -6.37 -19.67
N VAL A 153 10.57 -5.89 -18.88
CA VAL A 153 9.14 -6.23 -19.04
C VAL A 153 8.64 -5.64 -20.34
N LYS A 154 8.16 -6.52 -21.22
CA LYS A 154 7.48 -6.12 -22.46
C LYS A 154 5.96 -6.14 -22.23
N ASN A 155 5.25 -5.18 -22.81
CA ASN A 155 3.79 -5.06 -22.65
C ASN A 155 3.03 -6.33 -23.09
N THR A 156 3.58 -7.05 -24.07
CA THR A 156 3.01 -8.32 -24.57
C THR A 156 3.03 -9.44 -23.53
N LYS A 157 3.95 -9.40 -22.56
CA LYS A 157 4.09 -10.43 -21.50
C LYS A 157 3.32 -10.09 -20.23
N LEU A 158 2.69 -8.92 -20.14
CA LEU A 158 1.94 -8.52 -18.93
C LEU A 158 0.80 -9.48 -18.59
N GLY A 159 0.11 -10.04 -19.60
CA GLY A 159 -0.93 -11.06 -19.40
C GLY A 159 -0.40 -12.28 -18.69
N GLU A 160 0.60 -12.90 -19.29
CA GLU A 160 1.24 -14.12 -18.79
C GLU A 160 1.83 -13.95 -17.38
N ILE A 161 2.33 -12.72 -17.07
CA ILE A 161 2.88 -12.42 -15.75
C ILE A 161 1.75 -12.33 -14.71
N LEU A 162 0.64 -11.65 -15.02
CA LEU A 162 -0.48 -11.50 -14.10
C LEU A 162 -1.21 -12.82 -13.85
N GLU A 163 -1.37 -13.66 -14.87
CA GLU A 163 -2.02 -14.99 -14.76
C GLU A 163 -1.32 -15.93 -13.77
N LYS A 164 -0.03 -15.71 -13.47
CA LYS A 164 0.71 -16.49 -12.46
C LYS A 164 0.29 -16.20 -11.02
N TYR A 165 -0.44 -15.12 -10.80
CA TYR A 165 -0.86 -14.64 -9.48
C TYR A 165 -2.38 -14.75 -9.30
N ASP A 166 -3.00 -15.74 -9.95
CA ASP A 166 -4.42 -16.07 -9.82
C ASP A 166 -4.78 -16.71 -8.49
#